data_ec3da1654309de46d0f993644270d5b0
#
_entry.id   ec3da1654309de46d0f993644270d5b0
#
_cell.length_a   1.000
_cell.length_b   1.000
_cell.length_c   1.000
_cell.angle_alpha   90.00
_cell.angle_beta   90.00
_cell.angle_gamma   90.00
#
_symmetry.space_group_name_H-M   'P 1'
#
loop_
_entity.id
_entity.type
_entity.pdbx_description
1 polymer ?
#
loop_
_entity_poly.entity_id
_entity_poly.type
_entity_poly.pdbx_seq_one_letter_code
_entity_poly.pdbx_strand_id
1 'polypeptide(L)'
;MSPRRYNPDRRRDVLLERINLDITDAVAHSLREDLGGEVDANNDISAQLLPQDARSHAVVITREDGVFCGKRWVEEVFIQLAGDDVNITWHVADGDAVKADQPLFELEGPSRILLTGERTALNFVQTLSGVASVVRRYVDLLAGTKTQLLDTRKTLPGLRTALKYAVLCGGGANHRLGLFDAFLIKENHIIASGSIRQAVEKAFWLHPDVPVEVEVETLDELEQALKAGADIIMLDNLTTDLMREAVKITAGQAALEVSGNVTFDTIREFADTGVDYISVGALTKHVQALDLSMRFR
;
A
#
# COMPACT_ATOMS: atom_id res chain seq x y z
N MET A 1 7.58 -12.51 28.68
CA MET A 1 6.91 -12.51 27.37
C MET A 1 7.96 -12.14 26.34
N SER A 2 8.26 -13.02 25.40
CA SER A 2 9.11 -12.65 24.25
C SER A 2 8.42 -11.47 23.54
N PRO A 3 9.11 -10.35 23.23
CA PRO A 3 8.51 -9.32 22.43
C PRO A 3 8.04 -9.98 21.13
N ARG A 4 6.75 -9.85 20.80
CA ARG A 4 6.23 -10.37 19.52
C ARG A 4 7.09 -9.76 18.41
N ARG A 5 7.75 -10.60 17.62
CA ARG A 5 8.61 -10.17 16.50
C ARG A 5 7.80 -9.38 15.46
N TYR A 6 6.51 -9.69 15.33
CA TYR A 6 5.60 -8.95 14.47
C TYR A 6 5.15 -7.65 15.15
N ASN A 7 5.49 -6.53 14.52
CA ASN A 7 5.05 -5.19 14.94
C ASN A 7 4.65 -4.38 13.69
N PRO A 8 3.36 -4.07 13.51
CA PRO A 8 2.88 -3.27 12.38
C PRO A 8 3.52 -1.87 12.31
N ASP A 9 3.77 -1.22 13.45
CA ASP A 9 4.38 0.11 13.50
C ASP A 9 5.81 0.06 12.96
N ARG A 10 6.60 -0.94 13.32
CA ARG A 10 7.95 -1.13 12.76
C ARG A 10 7.93 -1.31 11.24
N ARG A 11 6.94 -2.03 10.68
CA ARG A 11 6.79 -2.17 9.23
C ARG A 11 6.45 -0.85 8.56
N ARG A 12 5.60 -0.05 9.20
CA ARG A 12 5.30 1.30 8.74
C ARG A 12 6.56 2.16 8.65
N ASP A 13 7.38 2.17 9.70
CA ASP A 13 8.61 2.96 9.74
C ASP A 13 9.59 2.54 8.63
N VAL A 14 9.80 1.23 8.46
CA VAL A 14 10.65 0.68 7.37
C VAL A 14 10.09 1.06 5.99
N LEU A 15 8.76 1.05 5.79
CA LEU A 15 8.15 1.48 4.54
C LEU A 15 8.40 2.97 4.28
N LEU A 16 8.24 3.83 5.30
CA LEU A 16 8.44 5.28 5.18
C LEU A 16 9.89 5.62 4.84
N GLU A 17 10.85 4.90 5.42
CA GLU A 17 12.28 5.03 5.05
C GLU A 17 12.50 4.61 3.58
N ARG A 18 11.89 3.51 3.15
CA ARG A 18 12.04 2.99 1.80
C ARG A 18 11.44 3.90 0.74
N ILE A 19 10.34 4.60 1.03
CA ILE A 19 9.75 5.59 0.14
C ILE A 19 10.78 6.67 -0.23
N ASN A 20 11.60 7.11 0.72
CA ASN A 20 12.64 8.12 0.47
C ASN A 20 13.67 7.66 -0.57
N LEU A 21 13.88 6.36 -0.68
CA LEU A 21 14.83 5.79 -1.64
C LEU A 21 14.19 5.51 -3.00
N ASP A 22 12.93 5.04 -2.98
CA ASP A 22 12.27 4.51 -4.19
C ASP A 22 11.57 5.61 -5.02
N ILE A 23 11.19 6.74 -4.40
CA ILE A 23 10.35 7.76 -5.06
C ILE A 23 11.04 8.43 -6.24
N THR A 24 12.31 8.80 -6.09
CA THR A 24 13.08 9.49 -7.11
C THR A 24 13.24 8.64 -8.37
N ASP A 25 13.57 7.36 -8.20
CA ASP A 25 13.72 6.44 -9.33
C ASP A 25 12.37 6.14 -10.01
N ALA A 26 11.29 5.97 -9.22
CA ALA A 26 9.95 5.72 -9.74
C ALA A 26 9.44 6.90 -10.58
N VAL A 27 9.62 8.13 -10.11
CA VAL A 27 9.24 9.34 -10.83
C VAL A 27 10.08 9.53 -12.08
N ALA A 28 11.41 9.37 -11.97
CA ALA A 28 12.30 9.48 -13.13
C ALA A 28 11.94 8.45 -14.21
N HIS A 29 11.55 7.22 -13.82
CA HIS A 29 11.12 6.19 -14.76
C HIS A 29 9.85 6.64 -15.51
N SER A 30 8.84 7.14 -14.80
CA SER A 30 7.59 7.61 -15.40
C SER A 30 7.79 8.84 -16.30
N LEU A 31 8.65 9.79 -15.91
CA LEU A 31 8.99 10.94 -16.76
C LEU A 31 9.71 10.51 -18.04
N ARG A 32 10.60 9.51 -17.98
CA ARG A 32 11.26 8.98 -19.17
C ARG A 32 10.32 8.29 -20.15
N GLU A 33 9.24 7.67 -19.66
CA GLU A 33 8.19 7.10 -20.52
C GLU A 33 7.54 8.19 -21.40
N ASP A 34 7.22 9.35 -20.81
CA ASP A 34 6.58 10.46 -21.53
C ASP A 34 7.58 11.25 -22.40
N LEU A 35 8.83 11.38 -21.97
CA LEU A 35 9.83 12.26 -22.59
C LEU A 35 10.82 11.53 -23.51
N GLY A 36 10.58 10.26 -23.81
CA GLY A 36 11.34 9.52 -24.81
C GLY A 36 12.72 9.02 -24.35
N GLY A 37 12.90 8.83 -23.03
CA GLY A 37 14.09 8.16 -22.46
C GLY A 37 14.95 9.00 -21.54
N GLU A 38 14.89 10.34 -21.65
CA GLU A 38 15.60 11.27 -20.74
C GLU A 38 14.60 12.20 -20.05
N VAL A 39 14.95 12.65 -18.83
CA VAL A 39 14.13 13.63 -18.08
C VAL A 39 14.54 15.03 -18.58
N ASP A 40 14.04 15.41 -19.76
CA ASP A 40 14.24 16.72 -20.35
C ASP A 40 12.91 17.28 -20.86
N ALA A 41 12.39 18.32 -20.20
CA ALA A 41 11.13 18.99 -20.57
C ALA A 41 11.13 19.55 -21.99
N ASN A 42 12.29 19.78 -22.61
CA ASN A 42 12.37 20.21 -24.02
C ASN A 42 11.91 19.10 -24.99
N ASN A 43 11.79 17.88 -24.57
CA ASN A 43 11.25 16.78 -25.38
C ASN A 43 9.71 16.82 -25.51
N ASP A 44 9.01 17.62 -24.69
CA ASP A 44 7.57 17.86 -24.86
C ASP A 44 7.31 18.83 -26.00
N ILE A 45 7.03 18.26 -27.18
CA ILE A 45 6.80 19.03 -28.39
C ILE A 45 5.54 19.91 -28.34
N SER A 46 4.53 19.50 -27.55
CA SER A 46 3.29 20.27 -27.42
C SER A 46 3.48 21.47 -26.50
N ALA A 47 4.25 21.35 -25.43
CA ALA A 47 4.58 22.46 -24.56
C ALA A 47 5.36 23.58 -25.28
N GLN A 48 6.11 23.25 -26.33
CA GLN A 48 6.82 24.25 -27.17
C GLN A 48 5.91 25.23 -27.87
N LEU A 49 4.61 24.97 -27.99
CA LEU A 49 3.62 25.93 -28.51
C LEU A 49 3.47 27.15 -27.59
N LEU A 50 3.83 27.06 -26.33
CA LEU A 50 3.79 28.18 -25.39
C LEU A 50 5.10 28.99 -25.47
N PRO A 51 5.06 30.33 -25.20
CA PRO A 51 6.27 31.12 -25.04
C PRO A 51 7.18 30.53 -23.95
N GLN A 52 8.50 30.62 -24.14
CA GLN A 52 9.48 30.02 -23.23
C GLN A 52 9.45 30.66 -21.81
N ASP A 53 9.16 31.95 -21.78
CA ASP A 53 9.09 32.79 -20.57
C ASP A 53 7.70 32.86 -19.95
N ALA A 54 6.69 32.15 -20.53
CA ALA A 54 5.34 32.14 -20.02
C ALA A 54 5.29 31.45 -18.67
N ARG A 55 4.60 32.04 -17.70
CA ARG A 55 4.27 31.48 -16.39
C ARG A 55 2.76 31.33 -16.26
N SER A 56 2.32 30.31 -15.60
CA SER A 56 0.91 30.01 -15.39
C SER A 56 0.64 29.59 -13.94
N HIS A 57 -0.62 29.72 -13.59
CA HIS A 57 -1.20 29.18 -12.38
C HIS A 57 -2.19 28.07 -12.77
N ALA A 58 -2.08 26.90 -12.15
CA ALA A 58 -2.96 25.77 -12.40
C ALA A 58 -3.56 25.26 -11.09
N VAL A 59 -4.78 24.73 -11.17
CA VAL A 59 -5.47 24.12 -10.04
C VAL A 59 -5.81 22.68 -10.37
N VAL A 60 -5.51 21.78 -9.46
CA VAL A 60 -5.90 20.36 -9.53
C VAL A 60 -7.08 20.10 -8.61
N ILE A 61 -8.14 19.51 -9.15
CA ILE A 61 -9.36 19.13 -8.43
C ILE A 61 -9.61 17.63 -8.58
N THR A 62 -10.31 17.04 -7.61
CA THR A 62 -10.94 15.72 -7.78
C THR A 62 -12.34 15.90 -8.35
N ARG A 63 -12.81 14.93 -9.17
CA ARG A 63 -14.17 14.89 -9.71
C ARG A 63 -15.10 13.96 -8.94
N GLU A 64 -14.57 13.24 -7.95
CA GLU A 64 -15.32 12.30 -7.14
C GLU A 64 -14.84 12.29 -5.68
N ASP A 65 -15.66 11.75 -4.79
CA ASP A 65 -15.33 11.58 -3.39
C ASP A 65 -14.26 10.49 -3.22
N GLY A 66 -13.28 10.71 -2.31
CA GLY A 66 -12.24 9.73 -2.07
C GLY A 66 -11.32 10.08 -0.91
N VAL A 67 -10.14 9.47 -0.91
CA VAL A 67 -9.03 9.75 0.01
C VAL A 67 -7.82 10.16 -0.82
N PHE A 68 -7.26 11.32 -0.52
CA PHE A 68 -6.09 11.84 -1.22
C PHE A 68 -4.82 11.08 -0.81
N CYS A 69 -3.98 10.76 -1.81
CA CYS A 69 -2.65 10.17 -1.59
C CYS A 69 -1.75 10.46 -2.78
N GLY A 70 -0.50 10.87 -2.53
CA GLY A 70 0.50 11.05 -3.58
C GLY A 70 1.24 12.38 -3.57
N LYS A 71 1.12 13.17 -2.49
CA LYS A 71 1.76 14.47 -2.33
C LYS A 71 3.24 14.44 -2.72
N ARG A 72 4.02 13.53 -2.16
CA ARG A 72 5.47 13.43 -2.39
C ARG A 72 5.84 13.10 -3.83
N TRP A 73 5.00 12.35 -4.55
CA TRP A 73 5.23 12.03 -5.97
C TRP A 73 5.04 13.26 -6.85
N VAL A 74 4.03 14.10 -6.56
CA VAL A 74 3.83 15.38 -7.26
C VAL A 74 5.03 16.29 -7.03
N GLU A 75 5.47 16.45 -5.79
CA GLU A 75 6.64 17.26 -5.44
C GLU A 75 7.87 16.79 -6.22
N GLU A 76 8.14 15.49 -6.24
CA GLU A 76 9.29 14.91 -6.95
C GLU A 76 9.21 15.11 -8.47
N VAL A 77 8.02 15.02 -9.08
CA VAL A 77 7.84 15.28 -10.51
C VAL A 77 8.32 16.68 -10.87
N PHE A 78 7.90 17.69 -10.13
CA PHE A 78 8.27 19.08 -10.45
C PHE A 78 9.69 19.40 -10.01
N ILE A 79 10.22 18.78 -8.97
CA ILE A 79 11.65 18.88 -8.61
C ILE A 79 12.53 18.35 -9.76
N GLN A 80 12.20 17.21 -10.34
CA GLN A 80 13.00 16.64 -11.43
C GLN A 80 12.90 17.43 -12.72
N LEU A 81 11.77 18.07 -12.99
CA LEU A 81 11.58 18.86 -14.21
C LEU A 81 12.16 20.29 -14.13
N ALA A 82 12.14 20.93 -12.97
CA ALA A 82 12.46 22.36 -12.83
C ALA A 82 13.11 22.77 -11.50
N GLY A 83 13.51 21.83 -10.66
CA GLY A 83 14.04 22.17 -9.33
C GLY A 83 13.03 22.97 -8.49
N ASP A 84 13.44 24.14 -8.03
CA ASP A 84 12.62 25.01 -7.16
C ASP A 84 11.76 26.04 -7.93
N ASP A 85 11.68 25.97 -9.26
CA ASP A 85 10.97 26.98 -10.08
C ASP A 85 9.45 26.75 -10.15
N VAL A 86 8.94 25.69 -9.57
CA VAL A 86 7.50 25.43 -9.41
C VAL A 86 7.12 25.50 -7.94
N ASN A 87 6.19 26.42 -7.62
CA ASN A 87 5.61 26.50 -6.28
C ASN A 87 4.32 25.66 -6.22
N ILE A 88 4.20 24.84 -5.17
CA ILE A 88 3.03 23.97 -4.93
C ILE A 88 2.33 24.42 -3.64
N THR A 89 1.07 24.84 -3.77
CA THR A 89 0.22 25.17 -2.63
C THR A 89 -0.74 24.01 -2.36
N TRP A 90 -0.59 23.34 -1.25
CA TRP A 90 -1.40 22.19 -0.84
C TRP A 90 -2.63 22.60 -0.05
N HIS A 91 -3.81 22.03 -0.39
CA HIS A 91 -5.06 22.20 0.35
C HIS A 91 -5.44 20.94 1.13
N VAL A 92 -4.74 19.82 0.88
CA VAL A 92 -4.98 18.51 1.48
C VAL A 92 -3.65 17.86 1.85
N ALA A 93 -3.70 16.92 2.79
CA ALA A 93 -2.61 16.03 3.15
C ALA A 93 -2.93 14.58 2.73
N ASP A 94 -1.90 13.75 2.60
CA ASP A 94 -2.08 12.32 2.36
C ASP A 94 -2.91 11.68 3.48
N GLY A 95 -3.97 10.97 3.12
CA GLY A 95 -4.95 10.37 4.04
C GLY A 95 -6.21 11.21 4.30
N ASP A 96 -6.27 12.45 3.83
CA ASP A 96 -7.47 13.28 3.96
C ASP A 96 -8.61 12.77 3.07
N ALA A 97 -9.82 12.78 3.61
CA ALA A 97 -11.03 12.58 2.83
C ALA A 97 -11.31 13.82 1.97
N VAL A 98 -11.61 13.61 0.70
CA VAL A 98 -11.88 14.67 -0.27
C VAL A 98 -13.26 14.50 -0.91
N LYS A 99 -13.83 15.61 -1.39
CA LYS A 99 -15.14 15.66 -2.03
C LYS A 99 -15.04 16.05 -3.50
N ALA A 100 -15.99 15.62 -4.29
CA ALA A 100 -16.09 16.02 -5.70
C ALA A 100 -15.99 17.55 -5.85
N ASP A 101 -15.25 17.99 -6.86
CA ASP A 101 -14.95 19.39 -7.19
C ASP A 101 -14.08 20.13 -6.16
N GLN A 102 -13.53 19.43 -5.15
CA GLN A 102 -12.62 20.03 -4.18
C GLN A 102 -11.23 20.29 -4.80
N PRO A 103 -10.66 21.50 -4.63
CA PRO A 103 -9.25 21.76 -4.92
C PRO A 103 -8.35 20.92 -4.02
N LEU A 104 -7.36 20.26 -4.62
CA LEU A 104 -6.37 19.45 -3.92
C LEU A 104 -5.07 20.20 -3.73
N PHE A 105 -4.59 20.84 -4.80
CA PHE A 105 -3.41 21.66 -4.79
C PHE A 105 -3.37 22.62 -5.98
N GLU A 106 -2.54 23.63 -5.86
CA GLU A 106 -2.29 24.60 -6.90
C GLU A 106 -0.81 24.61 -7.28
N LEU A 107 -0.53 24.87 -8.55
CA LEU A 107 0.80 24.94 -9.13
C LEU A 107 1.04 26.32 -9.71
N GLU A 108 2.17 26.94 -9.43
CA GLU A 108 2.60 28.19 -10.03
C GLU A 108 4.03 28.06 -10.55
N GLY A 109 4.25 28.28 -11.85
CA GLY A 109 5.56 28.11 -12.45
C GLY A 109 5.61 28.31 -13.97
N PRO A 110 6.73 27.91 -14.61
CA PRO A 110 6.84 27.97 -16.05
C PRO A 110 5.76 27.14 -16.74
N SER A 111 4.99 27.76 -17.63
CA SER A 111 3.81 27.13 -18.24
C SER A 111 4.13 25.82 -18.95
N ARG A 112 5.28 25.73 -19.61
CA ARG A 112 5.75 24.50 -20.28
C ARG A 112 5.95 23.38 -19.27
N ILE A 113 6.61 23.66 -18.14
CA ILE A 113 6.90 22.68 -17.07
C ILE A 113 5.61 22.16 -16.44
N LEU A 114 4.63 23.05 -16.17
CA LEU A 114 3.36 22.62 -15.60
C LEU A 114 2.62 21.64 -16.53
N LEU A 115 2.62 21.89 -17.84
CA LEU A 115 2.01 20.98 -18.83
C LEU A 115 2.78 19.65 -18.92
N THR A 116 4.09 19.71 -19.02
CA THR A 116 4.94 18.52 -19.13
C THR A 116 4.80 17.60 -17.92
N GLY A 117 4.74 18.16 -16.71
CA GLY A 117 4.61 17.38 -15.47
C GLY A 117 3.18 16.90 -15.14
N GLU A 118 2.15 17.52 -15.77
CA GLU A 118 0.75 17.24 -15.45
C GLU A 118 0.42 15.76 -15.45
N ARG A 119 0.65 15.09 -16.58
CA ARG A 119 0.20 13.71 -16.75
C ARG A 119 0.88 12.77 -15.79
N THR A 120 2.19 12.85 -15.62
CA THR A 120 2.95 12.04 -14.69
C THR A 120 2.51 12.29 -13.25
N ALA A 121 2.36 13.55 -12.83
CA ALA A 121 1.88 13.89 -11.49
C ALA A 121 0.48 13.34 -11.22
N LEU A 122 -0.47 13.54 -12.15
CA LEU A 122 -1.84 13.04 -12.00
C LEU A 122 -1.90 11.51 -12.03
N ASN A 123 -1.07 10.83 -12.81
CA ASN A 123 -1.03 9.37 -12.84
C ASN A 123 -0.67 8.78 -11.46
N PHE A 124 0.29 9.36 -10.75
CA PHE A 124 0.60 8.93 -9.39
C PHE A 124 -0.56 9.21 -8.43
N VAL A 125 -1.05 10.45 -8.38
CA VAL A 125 -2.11 10.84 -7.43
C VAL A 125 -3.39 10.06 -7.67
N GLN A 126 -3.86 9.92 -8.93
CA GLN A 126 -5.09 9.18 -9.24
C GLN A 126 -5.00 7.72 -8.85
N THR A 127 -3.84 7.07 -9.09
CA THR A 127 -3.60 5.67 -8.76
C THR A 127 -3.54 5.44 -7.26
N LEU A 128 -2.74 6.24 -6.55
CA LEU A 128 -2.55 6.11 -5.11
C LEU A 128 -3.80 6.52 -4.32
N SER A 129 -4.48 7.58 -4.73
CA SER A 129 -5.75 8.01 -4.13
C SER A 129 -6.86 6.98 -4.35
N GLY A 130 -6.89 6.35 -5.52
CA GLY A 130 -7.82 5.26 -5.79
C GLY A 130 -7.64 4.07 -4.83
N VAL A 131 -6.39 3.65 -4.60
CA VAL A 131 -6.06 2.61 -3.61
C VAL A 131 -6.44 3.04 -2.21
N ALA A 132 -6.05 4.24 -1.77
CA ALA A 132 -6.38 4.76 -0.44
C ALA A 132 -7.89 4.83 -0.21
N SER A 133 -8.67 5.22 -1.24
CA SER A 133 -10.13 5.31 -1.19
C SER A 133 -10.79 3.93 -1.01
N VAL A 134 -10.33 2.92 -1.76
CA VAL A 134 -10.83 1.55 -1.61
C VAL A 134 -10.48 0.99 -0.23
N VAL A 135 -9.25 1.22 0.23
CA VAL A 135 -8.80 0.79 1.57
C VAL A 135 -9.68 1.41 2.66
N ARG A 136 -9.96 2.72 2.58
CA ARG A 136 -10.83 3.40 3.54
C ARG A 136 -12.20 2.74 3.64
N ARG A 137 -12.81 2.40 2.51
CA ARG A 137 -14.10 1.71 2.48
C ARG A 137 -14.06 0.35 3.18
N TYR A 138 -12.98 -0.41 3.04
CA TYR A 138 -12.79 -1.66 3.79
C TYR A 138 -12.57 -1.42 5.28
N VAL A 139 -11.75 -0.43 5.64
CA VAL A 139 -11.47 -0.07 7.04
C VAL A 139 -12.74 0.37 7.77
N ASP A 140 -13.60 1.15 7.11
CA ASP A 140 -14.88 1.61 7.68
C ASP A 140 -15.81 0.42 8.04
N LEU A 141 -15.76 -0.68 7.27
CA LEU A 141 -16.50 -1.90 7.60
C LEU A 141 -15.95 -2.64 8.83
N LEU A 142 -14.69 -2.41 9.20
CA LEU A 142 -14.05 -2.99 10.38
C LEU A 142 -14.27 -2.16 11.65
N ALA A 143 -14.94 -1.01 11.56
CA ALA A 143 -15.18 -0.12 12.70
C ALA A 143 -15.85 -0.87 13.87
N GLY A 144 -15.32 -0.66 15.08
CA GLY A 144 -15.81 -1.33 16.29
C GLY A 144 -15.27 -2.75 16.52
N THR A 145 -14.43 -3.29 15.62
CA THR A 145 -13.68 -4.55 15.82
C THR A 145 -12.22 -4.25 16.18
N LYS A 146 -11.48 -5.27 16.62
CA LYS A 146 -10.03 -5.16 16.83
C LYS A 146 -9.23 -5.47 15.58
N THR A 147 -9.87 -5.97 14.54
CA THR A 147 -9.24 -6.49 13.34
C THR A 147 -8.65 -5.38 12.49
N GLN A 148 -7.42 -5.55 12.02
CA GLN A 148 -6.76 -4.63 11.10
C GLN A 148 -6.75 -5.21 9.68
N LEU A 149 -6.97 -4.32 8.70
CA LEU A 149 -6.85 -4.64 7.28
C LEU A 149 -5.39 -4.62 6.85
N LEU A 150 -4.92 -5.68 6.20
CA LEU A 150 -3.58 -5.77 5.61
C LEU A 150 -3.63 -5.77 4.08
N ASP A 151 -2.59 -5.20 3.48
CA ASP A 151 -2.27 -5.42 2.08
C ASP A 151 -1.58 -6.79 1.86
N THR A 152 -1.11 -7.03 0.64
CA THR A 152 -0.33 -8.22 0.27
C THR A 152 0.84 -7.85 -0.65
N ARG A 153 1.56 -8.86 -1.15
CA ARG A 153 2.55 -8.70 -2.23
C ARG A 153 1.94 -8.76 -3.65
N LYS A 154 0.62 -8.89 -3.77
CA LYS A 154 -0.12 -8.82 -5.05
C LYS A 154 -0.29 -7.35 -5.45
N THR A 155 0.77 -6.74 -6.00
CA THR A 155 0.86 -5.31 -6.37
C THR A 155 1.11 -5.16 -7.86
N LEU A 156 0.83 -3.97 -8.41
CA LEU A 156 1.34 -3.62 -9.74
C LEU A 156 2.88 -3.68 -9.71
N PRO A 157 3.51 -4.22 -10.75
CA PRO A 157 4.96 -4.27 -10.84
C PRO A 157 5.59 -2.87 -10.77
N GLY A 158 6.69 -2.74 -10.03
CA GLY A 158 7.42 -1.46 -9.88
C GLY A 158 6.81 -0.47 -8.89
N LEU A 159 5.51 -0.59 -8.53
CA LEU A 159 4.81 0.38 -7.68
C LEU A 159 4.54 -0.11 -6.25
N ARG A 160 5.15 -1.22 -5.81
CA ARG A 160 4.80 -1.83 -4.51
C ARG A 160 4.93 -0.87 -3.33
N THR A 161 6.03 -0.14 -3.23
CA THR A 161 6.27 0.79 -2.13
C THR A 161 5.19 1.88 -2.09
N ALA A 162 4.87 2.49 -3.24
CA ALA A 162 3.84 3.50 -3.38
C ALA A 162 2.44 2.96 -3.04
N LEU A 163 2.07 1.79 -3.55
CA LEU A 163 0.76 1.17 -3.29
C LEU A 163 0.61 0.77 -1.82
N LYS A 164 1.66 0.27 -1.17
CA LYS A 164 1.64 -0.02 0.27
C LYS A 164 1.53 1.25 1.12
N TYR A 165 2.13 2.35 0.69
CA TYR A 165 1.93 3.64 1.32
C TYR A 165 0.48 4.13 1.19
N ALA A 166 -0.12 3.97 0.01
CA ALA A 166 -1.53 4.30 -0.19
C ALA A 166 -2.47 3.50 0.72
N VAL A 167 -2.11 2.23 1.04
CA VAL A 167 -2.85 1.43 2.04
C VAL A 167 -2.80 2.08 3.42
N LEU A 168 -1.64 2.59 3.86
CA LEU A 168 -1.53 3.34 5.12
C LEU A 168 -2.39 4.60 5.10
N CYS A 169 -2.37 5.38 4.01
CA CYS A 169 -3.18 6.58 3.85
C CYS A 169 -4.69 6.28 3.91
N GLY A 170 -5.12 5.12 3.43
CA GLY A 170 -6.48 4.62 3.56
C GLY A 170 -6.87 4.18 4.98
N GLY A 171 -5.90 4.04 5.89
CA GLY A 171 -6.11 3.57 7.27
C GLY A 171 -5.90 2.07 7.47
N GLY A 172 -5.40 1.36 6.46
CA GLY A 172 -4.95 -0.03 6.57
C GLY A 172 -3.55 -0.15 7.16
N ALA A 173 -3.05 -1.36 7.27
CA ALA A 173 -1.70 -1.68 7.68
C ALA A 173 -0.99 -2.55 6.61
N ASN A 174 0.31 -2.73 6.75
CA ASN A 174 1.08 -3.47 5.76
C ASN A 174 1.40 -4.89 6.23
N HIS A 175 1.17 -5.86 5.35
CA HIS A 175 1.83 -7.15 5.40
C HIS A 175 3.30 -6.99 5.01
N ARG A 176 4.12 -8.06 5.04
CA ARG A 176 5.53 -7.99 4.64
C ARG A 176 5.73 -7.22 3.33
N LEU A 177 6.80 -6.41 3.30
CA LEU A 177 7.13 -5.54 2.16
C LEU A 177 7.70 -6.34 0.98
N GLY A 178 8.45 -7.38 1.29
CA GLY A 178 9.11 -8.21 0.28
C GLY A 178 9.30 -9.65 0.74
N LEU A 179 10.36 -10.27 0.25
CA LEU A 179 10.79 -11.62 0.65
C LEU A 179 11.87 -11.58 1.75
N PHE A 180 12.27 -10.37 2.15
CA PHE A 180 13.44 -10.12 3.00
C PHE A 180 13.07 -9.72 4.45
N ASP A 181 11.78 -9.41 4.73
CA ASP A 181 11.38 -8.79 6.00
C ASP A 181 10.45 -9.67 6.87
N ALA A 182 9.97 -10.80 6.36
CA ALA A 182 9.26 -11.83 7.14
C ALA A 182 9.25 -13.18 6.41
N PHE A 183 9.28 -14.26 7.17
CA PHE A 183 8.94 -15.57 6.64
C PHE A 183 7.43 -15.68 6.45
N LEU A 184 7.03 -16.32 5.34
CA LEU A 184 5.68 -16.87 5.13
C LEU A 184 5.87 -18.31 4.67
N ILE A 185 5.68 -19.21 5.61
CA ILE A 185 5.82 -20.66 5.42
C ILE A 185 4.50 -21.18 4.86
N LYS A 186 4.55 -21.77 3.67
CA LYS A 186 3.42 -22.34 2.93
C LYS A 186 3.59 -23.83 2.76
N GLU A 187 2.55 -24.50 2.27
CA GLU A 187 2.52 -25.95 2.01
C GLU A 187 3.85 -26.46 1.40
N ASN A 188 4.34 -25.86 0.31
CA ASN A 188 5.57 -26.29 -0.35
C ASN A 188 6.82 -26.18 0.55
N HIS A 189 6.87 -25.18 1.44
CA HIS A 189 7.97 -25.05 2.41
C HIS A 189 7.87 -26.12 3.50
N ILE A 190 6.65 -26.45 3.94
CA ILE A 190 6.38 -27.50 4.94
C ILE A 190 6.80 -28.86 4.40
N ILE A 191 6.37 -29.20 3.16
CA ILE A 191 6.74 -30.44 2.47
C ILE A 191 8.26 -30.56 2.34
N ALA A 192 8.92 -29.50 1.87
CA ALA A 192 10.38 -29.49 1.69
C ALA A 192 11.16 -29.56 3.01
N SER A 193 10.59 -29.08 4.10
CA SER A 193 11.22 -29.12 5.44
C SER A 193 10.86 -30.36 6.25
N GLY A 194 9.86 -31.12 5.83
CA GLY A 194 9.37 -32.35 6.47
C GLY A 194 8.22 -32.13 7.45
N SER A 195 8.11 -30.97 8.11
CA SER A 195 6.99 -30.60 8.98
C SER A 195 6.94 -29.10 9.26
N ILE A 196 5.79 -28.61 9.75
CA ILE A 196 5.61 -27.21 10.22
C ILE A 196 6.67 -26.89 11.29
N ARG A 197 6.85 -27.79 12.27
CA ARG A 197 7.83 -27.59 13.33
C ARG A 197 9.24 -27.41 12.80
N GLN A 198 9.70 -28.28 11.89
CA GLN A 198 11.05 -28.18 11.31
C GLN A 198 11.23 -26.92 10.49
N ALA A 199 10.19 -26.49 9.75
CA ALA A 199 10.23 -25.24 8.97
C ALA A 199 10.36 -24.01 9.88
N VAL A 200 9.57 -23.95 10.96
CA VAL A 200 9.59 -22.83 11.92
C VAL A 200 10.91 -22.80 12.70
N GLU A 201 11.37 -23.94 13.23
CA GLU A 201 12.65 -24.05 13.95
C GLU A 201 13.83 -23.60 13.05
N LYS A 202 13.82 -23.99 11.77
CA LYS A 202 14.83 -23.57 10.80
C LYS A 202 14.77 -22.08 10.48
N ALA A 203 13.56 -21.50 10.36
CA ALA A 203 13.40 -20.06 10.15
C ALA A 203 14.00 -19.26 11.30
N PHE A 204 13.72 -19.63 12.56
CA PHE A 204 14.31 -18.97 13.73
C PHE A 204 15.81 -19.15 13.85
N TRP A 205 16.33 -20.31 13.43
CA TRP A 205 17.78 -20.54 13.42
C TRP A 205 18.47 -19.65 12.37
N LEU A 206 17.87 -19.47 11.18
CA LEU A 206 18.45 -18.66 10.10
C LEU A 206 18.37 -17.14 10.41
N HIS A 207 17.24 -16.68 10.91
CA HIS A 207 16.95 -15.26 11.17
C HIS A 207 16.14 -15.09 12.44
N PRO A 208 16.75 -15.08 13.64
CA PRO A 208 16.04 -15.10 14.93
C PRO A 208 15.17 -13.88 15.20
N ASP A 209 15.47 -12.75 14.56
CA ASP A 209 14.75 -11.47 14.75
C ASP A 209 13.67 -11.20 13.67
N VAL A 210 13.54 -12.10 12.70
CA VAL A 210 12.56 -11.97 11.61
C VAL A 210 11.27 -12.69 11.98
N PRO A 211 10.09 -12.05 11.82
CA PRO A 211 8.80 -12.69 12.09
C PRO A 211 8.57 -13.93 11.24
N VAL A 212 7.98 -14.95 11.85
CA VAL A 212 7.61 -16.20 11.20
C VAL A 212 6.10 -16.34 11.16
N GLU A 213 5.57 -16.35 9.95
CA GLU A 213 4.17 -16.62 9.65
C GLU A 213 4.02 -17.98 8.99
N VAL A 214 2.99 -18.73 9.39
CA VAL A 214 2.65 -20.05 8.84
C VAL A 214 1.24 -20.01 8.28
N GLU A 215 1.09 -20.39 7.02
CA GLU A 215 -0.21 -20.60 6.36
C GLU A 215 -0.72 -22.01 6.71
N VAL A 216 -1.95 -22.11 7.19
CA VAL A 216 -2.59 -23.37 7.65
C VAL A 216 -3.99 -23.49 7.05
N GLU A 217 -4.39 -24.72 6.73
CA GLU A 217 -5.69 -25.04 6.15
C GLU A 217 -6.58 -25.85 7.12
N THR A 218 -6.04 -26.28 8.26
CA THR A 218 -6.74 -27.09 9.25
C THR A 218 -6.43 -26.64 10.69
N LEU A 219 -7.32 -26.99 11.63
CA LEU A 219 -7.09 -26.72 13.06
C LEU A 219 -5.93 -27.55 13.64
N ASP A 220 -5.65 -28.75 13.08
CA ASP A 220 -4.49 -29.55 13.49
C ASP A 220 -3.17 -28.84 13.09
N GLU A 221 -3.09 -28.28 11.90
CA GLU A 221 -1.94 -27.47 11.47
C GLU A 221 -1.79 -26.20 12.31
N LEU A 222 -2.91 -25.55 12.69
CA LEU A 222 -2.91 -24.41 13.61
C LEU A 222 -2.24 -24.80 14.94
N GLU A 223 -2.63 -25.94 15.55
CA GLU A 223 -2.02 -26.40 16.79
C GLU A 223 -0.53 -26.73 16.62
N GLN A 224 -0.13 -27.32 15.49
CA GLN A 224 1.27 -27.57 15.19
C GLN A 224 2.07 -26.25 15.07
N ALA A 225 1.52 -25.23 14.38
CA ALA A 225 2.16 -23.92 14.23
C ALA A 225 2.29 -23.19 15.58
N LEU A 226 1.27 -23.27 16.45
CA LEU A 226 1.30 -22.74 17.82
C LEU A 226 2.38 -23.43 18.66
N LYS A 227 2.44 -24.76 18.65
CA LYS A 227 3.46 -25.55 19.36
C LYS A 227 4.88 -25.27 18.86
N ALA A 228 5.04 -24.95 17.57
CA ALA A 228 6.31 -24.54 16.98
C ALA A 228 6.70 -23.09 17.32
N GLY A 229 5.78 -22.27 17.83
CA GLY A 229 6.03 -20.89 18.25
C GLY A 229 5.96 -19.86 17.12
N ALA A 230 5.15 -20.13 16.09
CA ALA A 230 4.90 -19.13 15.02
C ALA A 230 4.41 -17.79 15.60
N ASP A 231 4.87 -16.68 15.03
CA ASP A 231 4.47 -15.34 15.47
C ASP A 231 3.07 -14.96 14.95
N ILE A 232 2.77 -15.39 13.71
CA ILE A 232 1.49 -15.19 13.03
C ILE A 232 1.07 -16.51 12.40
N ILE A 233 -0.23 -16.78 12.39
CA ILE A 233 -0.79 -17.94 11.70
C ILE A 233 -1.88 -17.46 10.77
N MET A 234 -1.70 -17.72 9.47
CA MET A 234 -2.66 -17.37 8.42
C MET A 234 -3.63 -18.52 8.22
N LEU A 235 -4.90 -18.25 8.43
CA LEU A 235 -6.01 -19.16 8.20
C LEU A 235 -6.43 -19.07 6.73
N ASP A 236 -6.04 -20.04 5.90
CA ASP A 236 -6.35 -20.01 4.48
C ASP A 236 -7.65 -20.76 4.19
N ASN A 237 -8.62 -20.05 3.62
CA ASN A 237 -9.93 -20.57 3.18
C ASN A 237 -10.74 -21.32 4.25
N LEU A 238 -10.57 -21.02 5.54
CA LEU A 238 -11.39 -21.60 6.60
C LEU A 238 -12.78 -20.96 6.64
N THR A 239 -13.77 -21.72 7.13
CA THR A 239 -15.11 -21.19 7.42
C THR A 239 -15.10 -20.30 8.66
N THR A 240 -16.09 -19.40 8.80
CA THR A 240 -16.20 -18.51 9.97
C THR A 240 -16.34 -19.27 11.29
N ASP A 241 -16.96 -20.45 11.31
CA ASP A 241 -17.02 -21.30 12.49
C ASP A 241 -15.64 -21.87 12.88
N LEU A 242 -14.86 -22.32 11.89
CA LEU A 242 -13.47 -22.75 12.12
C LEU A 242 -12.58 -21.58 12.53
N MET A 243 -12.80 -20.37 11.99
CA MET A 243 -12.07 -19.17 12.42
C MET A 243 -12.35 -18.85 13.90
N ARG A 244 -13.61 -18.93 14.35
CA ARG A 244 -13.98 -18.75 15.77
C ARG A 244 -13.32 -19.80 16.67
N GLU A 245 -13.26 -21.05 16.21
CA GLU A 245 -12.57 -22.12 16.93
C GLU A 245 -11.06 -21.88 16.98
N ALA A 246 -10.44 -21.46 15.86
CA ALA A 246 -9.04 -21.08 15.79
C ALA A 246 -8.69 -19.96 16.79
N VAL A 247 -9.55 -18.94 16.91
CA VAL A 247 -9.36 -17.86 17.89
C VAL A 247 -9.35 -18.41 19.33
N LYS A 248 -10.26 -19.34 19.68
CA LYS A 248 -10.31 -19.97 21.00
C LYS A 248 -9.06 -20.81 21.27
N ILE A 249 -8.66 -21.67 20.32
CA ILE A 249 -7.47 -22.52 20.44
C ILE A 249 -6.22 -21.66 20.60
N THR A 250 -6.08 -20.61 19.79
CA THR A 250 -4.90 -19.73 19.82
C THR A 250 -4.78 -18.98 21.14
N ALA A 251 -5.89 -18.55 21.74
CA ALA A 251 -5.93 -17.88 23.05
C ALA A 251 -4.88 -16.75 23.19
N GLY A 252 -4.57 -16.02 22.10
CA GLY A 252 -3.61 -14.93 22.05
C GLY A 252 -2.13 -15.33 22.08
N GLN A 253 -1.79 -16.59 21.88
CA GLN A 253 -0.39 -17.07 21.81
C GLN A 253 0.32 -16.61 20.54
N ALA A 254 -0.41 -16.51 19.42
CA ALA A 254 0.03 -15.95 18.15
C ALA A 254 -1.00 -14.94 17.64
N ALA A 255 -0.64 -14.13 16.66
CA ALA A 255 -1.62 -13.34 15.91
C ALA A 255 -2.29 -14.23 14.85
N LEU A 256 -3.58 -14.01 14.58
CA LEU A 256 -4.31 -14.70 13.54
C LEU A 256 -4.61 -13.79 12.37
N GLU A 257 -4.25 -14.22 11.18
CA GLU A 257 -4.59 -13.58 9.91
C GLU A 257 -5.58 -14.44 9.13
N VAL A 258 -6.57 -13.83 8.51
CA VAL A 258 -7.44 -14.48 7.52
C VAL A 258 -7.06 -14.01 6.13
N SER A 259 -6.92 -14.96 5.21
CA SER A 259 -6.68 -14.71 3.78
C SER A 259 -7.61 -15.56 2.92
N GLY A 260 -7.87 -15.10 1.70
CA GLY A 260 -8.72 -15.79 0.72
C GLY A 260 -10.17 -15.32 0.72
N ASN A 261 -10.70 -15.08 -0.49
CA ASN A 261 -12.11 -14.74 -0.78
C ASN A 261 -12.71 -13.57 0.02
N VAL A 262 -11.90 -12.63 0.47
CA VAL A 262 -12.36 -11.44 1.22
C VAL A 262 -12.94 -10.43 0.24
N THR A 263 -14.19 -10.03 0.49
CA THR A 263 -14.93 -9.02 -0.26
C THR A 263 -15.52 -7.97 0.69
N PHE A 264 -16.14 -6.90 0.15
CA PHE A 264 -16.90 -5.94 0.95
C PHE A 264 -18.03 -6.61 1.75
N ASP A 265 -18.63 -7.67 1.20
CA ASP A 265 -19.78 -8.35 1.83
C ASP A 265 -19.32 -9.31 2.94
N THR A 266 -18.12 -9.88 2.85
CA THR A 266 -17.64 -10.93 3.77
C THR A 266 -16.72 -10.41 4.87
N ILE A 267 -16.04 -9.28 4.67
CA ILE A 267 -14.99 -8.82 5.60
C ILE A 267 -15.50 -8.60 7.02
N ARG A 268 -16.71 -8.09 7.19
CA ARG A 268 -17.30 -7.85 8.50
C ARG A 268 -17.56 -9.14 9.26
N GLU A 269 -18.09 -10.16 8.60
CA GLU A 269 -18.31 -11.47 9.19
C GLU A 269 -17.00 -12.11 9.64
N PHE A 270 -15.93 -11.97 8.86
CA PHE A 270 -14.60 -12.47 9.21
C PHE A 270 -14.02 -11.72 10.43
N ALA A 271 -14.16 -10.40 10.49
CA ALA A 271 -13.71 -9.61 11.62
C ALA A 271 -14.45 -9.95 12.93
N ASP A 272 -15.75 -10.21 12.84
CA ASP A 272 -16.59 -10.59 13.98
C ASP A 272 -16.22 -11.99 14.56
N THR A 273 -15.38 -12.77 13.89
CA THR A 273 -14.79 -14.00 14.45
C THR A 273 -13.76 -13.72 15.53
N GLY A 274 -13.19 -12.53 15.57
CA GLY A 274 -12.19 -12.11 16.55
C GLY A 274 -10.75 -12.33 16.11
N VAL A 275 -10.47 -12.52 14.81
CA VAL A 275 -9.11 -12.56 14.24
C VAL A 275 -8.43 -11.19 14.34
N ASP A 276 -7.10 -11.18 14.33
CA ASP A 276 -6.32 -9.95 14.49
C ASP A 276 -6.16 -9.20 13.16
N TYR A 277 -6.03 -9.93 12.05
CA TYR A 277 -5.75 -9.38 10.73
C TYR A 277 -6.61 -10.02 9.64
N ILE A 278 -6.92 -9.23 8.61
CA ILE A 278 -7.51 -9.72 7.36
C ILE A 278 -6.70 -9.14 6.21
N SER A 279 -6.09 -10.00 5.38
CA SER A 279 -5.34 -9.54 4.21
C SER A 279 -6.16 -9.61 2.93
N VAL A 280 -6.09 -8.53 2.13
CA VAL A 280 -6.87 -8.38 0.90
C VAL A 280 -5.97 -8.03 -0.28
N GLY A 281 -5.70 -9.00 -1.15
CA GLY A 281 -4.87 -8.79 -2.32
C GLY A 281 -5.50 -7.89 -3.39
N ALA A 282 -6.81 -7.74 -3.38
CA ALA A 282 -7.54 -6.88 -4.33
C ALA A 282 -7.18 -5.40 -4.19
N LEU A 283 -6.82 -4.93 -2.98
CA LEU A 283 -6.50 -3.54 -2.69
C LEU A 283 -5.44 -2.96 -3.61
N THR A 284 -4.42 -3.74 -3.93
CA THR A 284 -3.22 -3.28 -4.64
C THR A 284 -3.01 -3.90 -6.02
N LYS A 285 -3.89 -4.84 -6.44
CA LYS A 285 -3.85 -5.42 -7.78
C LYS A 285 -5.01 -5.01 -8.69
N HIS A 286 -6.19 -4.68 -8.11
CA HIS A 286 -7.37 -4.20 -8.83
C HIS A 286 -7.53 -2.70 -8.58
N VAL A 287 -6.58 -1.93 -9.09
CA VAL A 287 -6.54 -0.49 -8.88
C VAL A 287 -7.57 0.20 -9.76
N GLN A 288 -8.43 0.99 -9.14
CA GLN A 288 -9.34 1.92 -9.80
C GLN A 288 -8.88 3.34 -9.47
N ALA A 289 -8.47 4.08 -10.48
CA ALA A 289 -7.97 5.45 -10.31
C ALA A 289 -9.09 6.40 -9.87
N LEU A 290 -8.73 7.40 -9.05
CA LEU A 290 -9.59 8.53 -8.72
C LEU A 290 -9.59 9.52 -9.91
N ASP A 291 -10.75 10.04 -10.32
CA ASP A 291 -10.83 10.97 -11.44
C ASP A 291 -10.38 12.38 -11.03
N LEU A 292 -9.35 12.88 -11.68
CA LEU A 292 -8.71 14.17 -11.41
C LEU A 292 -8.67 15.05 -12.65
N SER A 293 -8.57 16.36 -12.44
CA SER A 293 -8.45 17.34 -13.53
C SER A 293 -7.55 18.50 -13.10
N MET A 294 -6.62 18.89 -13.98
CA MET A 294 -5.85 20.13 -13.88
C MET A 294 -6.40 21.17 -14.85
N ARG A 295 -6.45 22.43 -14.44
CA ARG A 295 -6.86 23.56 -15.27
C ARG A 295 -6.00 24.78 -14.99
N PHE A 296 -5.54 25.42 -16.04
CA PHE A 296 -4.95 26.77 -15.95
C PHE A 296 -6.04 27.80 -15.60
N ARG A 297 -5.65 28.76 -14.78
CA ARG A 297 -6.45 29.94 -14.40
C ARG A 297 -5.85 31.20 -14.95
#